data_0b24c0d7ce6ef26a350ca7eb7c751cfc
#
_entry.id   0b24c0d7ce6ef26a350ca7eb7c751cfc
#
_cell.length_a   1.000
_cell.length_b   1.000
_cell.length_c   1.000
_cell.angle_alpha   90.00
_cell.angle_beta   90.00
_cell.angle_gamma   90.00
#
_symmetry.space_group_name_H-M   'P 1'
#
loop_
_entity.id
_entity.type
_entity.pdbx_description
1 polymer ?
#
loop_
_entity_poly.entity_id
_entity_poly.type
_entity_poly.pdbx_seq_one_letter_code
_entity_poly.pdbx_strand_id
1 'polypeptide(L)'
;MDDTGPYSNYRLTVRLELANRPGMFAKVAAILAEEGANLGAVDIASATADRMVPDVTFDVQSEAHGEKVLARIAALPEVKVLSASDRIFLLHLGGKIRVQNKFPITTRNLLSMVYTPGVGRVSQAIAKDKTKAYAFTNKGNTVAVVTDGSAVLGLGDLGPEAALAVMEGKAMLFKEFAGIDAWPICLNTHDPEEIIRTVQAIAPGFGAINLEDISSPRCFEIERRLKSTLDIPIMHDDQHGTAVVILAALTNALTVTGKRMEDIHVVVNGLGAAGTACCRMLLAAGLSHLVGCEPNGIVLRGEGEQLRSCRKDLAACMTKDHPQGTLRDALKGADVFIGLSVGHILTAEDLDLMAADRIVFAMANPDPEVPPELAASHCRIFATGRSDYPNQINNALAFPGIFRGALDVQARDINEAMKLAAAKALAETIPAAALSEDYIIPSVFDKEIVPRMSKAVAAAARETGVARRRTKLGDDFASR
;
A
#
# COMPACT_ATOMS: atom_id res chain seq x y z
N MET A 1 -22.50 1.26 -10.84
CA MET A 1 -22.56 2.73 -10.81
C MET A 1 -21.11 3.16 -10.92
N ASP A 2 -20.71 3.55 -12.13
CA ASP A 2 -19.35 4.00 -12.40
C ASP A 2 -19.18 5.40 -11.81
N ASP A 3 -18.45 5.48 -10.70
CA ASP A 3 -18.09 6.73 -10.04
C ASP A 3 -16.78 7.24 -10.68
N THR A 4 -16.89 7.82 -11.86
CA THR A 4 -15.76 8.30 -12.67
C THR A 4 -15.52 9.82 -12.54
N GLY A 5 -15.79 10.40 -11.38
CA GLY A 5 -15.39 11.79 -11.07
C GLY A 5 -13.97 11.87 -10.49
N PRO A 6 -13.23 12.97 -10.71
CA PRO A 6 -11.95 13.17 -10.04
C PRO A 6 -12.19 13.16 -8.52
N TYR A 7 -11.65 12.14 -7.84
CA TYR A 7 -11.78 12.02 -6.39
C TYR A 7 -10.95 13.11 -5.71
N SER A 8 -11.61 14.13 -5.22
CA SER A 8 -11.00 15.09 -4.32
C SER A 8 -10.72 14.41 -2.98
N ASN A 9 -9.49 14.55 -2.46
CA ASN A 9 -9.13 14.08 -1.12
C ASN A 9 -9.84 14.87 -0.01
N TYR A 10 -10.54 15.94 -0.37
CA TYR A 10 -11.25 16.83 0.55
C TYR A 10 -12.72 16.88 0.18
N ARG A 11 -13.52 15.99 0.76
CA ARG A 11 -14.97 15.92 0.56
C ARG A 11 -15.71 16.28 1.84
N LEU A 12 -16.44 17.41 1.79
CA LEU A 12 -17.24 17.90 2.90
C LEU A 12 -18.72 17.55 2.71
N THR A 13 -19.38 17.13 3.79
CA THR A 13 -20.84 17.05 3.90
C THR A 13 -21.30 18.07 4.90
N VAL A 14 -22.11 19.01 4.46
CA VAL A 14 -22.59 20.14 5.26
C VAL A 14 -24.09 20.06 5.43
N ARG A 15 -24.55 19.99 6.67
CA ARG A 15 -25.96 20.08 7.00
C ARG A 15 -26.35 21.55 7.15
N LEU A 16 -27.28 21.97 6.32
CA LEU A 16 -27.77 23.37 6.29
C LEU A 16 -29.21 23.42 6.78
N GLU A 17 -29.60 24.53 7.38
CA GLU A 17 -30.99 24.92 7.56
C GLU A 17 -31.28 26.11 6.63
N LEU A 18 -32.22 25.94 5.70
CA LEU A 18 -32.56 26.91 4.68
C LEU A 18 -34.04 27.30 4.82
N ALA A 19 -34.41 28.54 4.46
CA ALA A 19 -35.82 28.86 4.23
C ALA A 19 -36.36 28.05 3.08
N ASN A 20 -37.49 27.33 3.28
CA ASN A 20 -38.11 26.48 2.26
C ASN A 20 -38.88 27.30 1.24
N ARG A 21 -38.16 27.95 0.32
CA ARG A 21 -38.71 28.72 -0.79
C ARG A 21 -37.85 28.63 -2.03
N PRO A 22 -38.44 28.80 -3.23
CA PRO A 22 -37.72 28.75 -4.49
C PRO A 22 -36.45 29.63 -4.49
N GLY A 23 -35.36 29.12 -5.02
CA GLY A 23 -34.09 29.82 -5.18
C GLY A 23 -33.14 29.80 -3.99
N MET A 24 -33.54 29.34 -2.79
CA MET A 24 -32.64 29.32 -1.63
C MET A 24 -31.48 28.34 -1.84
N PHE A 25 -31.75 27.10 -2.30
CA PHE A 25 -30.69 26.14 -2.60
C PHE A 25 -29.81 26.61 -3.76
N ALA A 26 -30.38 27.28 -4.76
CA ALA A 26 -29.61 27.83 -5.88
C ALA A 26 -28.52 28.81 -5.44
N LYS A 27 -28.72 29.58 -4.36
CA LYS A 27 -27.69 30.46 -3.78
C LYS A 27 -26.52 29.69 -3.21
N VAL A 28 -26.77 28.56 -2.56
CA VAL A 28 -25.72 27.67 -2.05
C VAL A 28 -24.95 27.08 -3.22
N ALA A 29 -25.64 26.55 -4.23
CA ALA A 29 -25.02 25.99 -5.43
C ALA A 29 -24.18 27.02 -6.21
N ALA A 30 -24.64 28.29 -6.25
CA ALA A 30 -23.89 29.38 -6.88
C ALA A 30 -22.54 29.64 -6.15
N ILE A 31 -22.54 29.64 -4.79
CA ILE A 31 -21.29 29.77 -4.04
C ILE A 31 -20.33 28.64 -4.33
N LEU A 32 -20.82 27.37 -4.37
CA LEU A 32 -19.99 26.24 -4.72
C LEU A 32 -19.35 26.42 -6.12
N ALA A 33 -20.14 26.83 -7.10
CA ALA A 33 -19.65 27.09 -8.46
C ALA A 33 -18.64 28.25 -8.52
N GLU A 34 -18.91 29.37 -7.84
CA GLU A 34 -18.01 30.52 -7.78
C GLU A 34 -16.66 30.23 -7.12
N GLU A 35 -16.65 29.35 -6.10
CA GLU A 35 -15.43 28.90 -5.44
C GLU A 35 -14.75 27.73 -6.17
N GLY A 36 -15.35 27.17 -7.21
CA GLY A 36 -14.80 26.02 -7.91
C GLY A 36 -14.90 24.72 -7.12
N ALA A 37 -15.83 24.64 -6.17
CA ALA A 37 -16.15 23.42 -5.46
C ALA A 37 -17.12 22.57 -6.29
N ASN A 38 -16.86 21.25 -6.38
CA ASN A 38 -17.68 20.35 -7.18
C ASN A 38 -18.80 19.74 -6.32
N LEU A 39 -20.06 19.97 -6.71
CA LEU A 39 -21.24 19.41 -6.03
C LEU A 39 -21.32 17.89 -6.26
N GLY A 40 -21.33 17.11 -5.19
CA GLY A 40 -21.50 15.65 -5.21
C GLY A 40 -22.96 15.22 -5.02
N ALA A 41 -23.43 15.18 -3.77
CA ALA A 41 -24.78 14.74 -3.45
C ALA A 41 -25.55 15.79 -2.66
N VAL A 42 -26.90 15.74 -2.78
CA VAL A 42 -27.82 16.53 -1.97
C VAL A 42 -28.92 15.62 -1.47
N ASP A 43 -29.00 15.47 -0.15
CA ASP A 43 -30.05 14.69 0.53
C ASP A 43 -30.87 15.59 1.42
N ILE A 44 -32.19 15.49 1.40
CA ILE A 44 -33.09 16.26 2.24
C ILE A 44 -33.38 15.49 3.53
N ALA A 45 -32.69 15.86 4.61
CA ALA A 45 -32.86 15.21 5.91
C ALA A 45 -34.25 15.51 6.52
N SER A 46 -34.77 16.74 6.35
CA SER A 46 -36.14 17.09 6.71
C SER A 46 -36.61 18.34 5.95
N ALA A 47 -37.95 18.47 5.78
CA ALA A 47 -38.57 19.63 5.19
C ALA A 47 -39.90 19.90 5.87
N THR A 48 -40.17 21.20 6.18
CA THR A 48 -41.45 21.75 6.65
C THR A 48 -41.92 22.82 5.69
N ALA A 49 -43.09 23.44 5.94
CA ALA A 49 -43.56 24.55 5.09
C ALA A 49 -42.57 25.74 5.02
N ASP A 50 -41.89 26.01 6.12
CA ASP A 50 -41.04 27.21 6.26
C ASP A 50 -39.54 26.93 6.17
N ARG A 51 -39.12 25.67 6.43
CA ARG A 51 -37.69 25.29 6.53
C ARG A 51 -37.40 23.99 5.81
N MET A 52 -36.21 23.91 5.22
CA MET A 52 -35.64 22.71 4.61
C MET A 52 -34.26 22.48 5.22
N VAL A 53 -33.93 21.21 5.52
CA VAL A 53 -32.63 20.82 6.06
C VAL A 53 -31.97 19.85 5.07
N PRO A 54 -31.20 20.36 4.10
CA PRO A 54 -30.39 19.49 3.23
C PRO A 54 -29.05 19.14 3.85
N ASP A 55 -28.56 17.93 3.54
CA ASP A 55 -27.17 17.53 3.60
C ASP A 55 -26.56 17.72 2.20
N VAL A 56 -25.59 18.60 2.10
CA VAL A 56 -24.93 18.96 0.85
C VAL A 56 -23.51 18.44 0.88
N THR A 57 -23.17 17.52 -0.01
CA THR A 57 -21.82 16.97 -0.16
C THR A 57 -21.14 17.61 -1.36
N PHE A 58 -19.93 18.11 -1.18
CA PHE A 58 -19.14 18.72 -2.25
C PHE A 58 -17.65 18.49 -2.04
N ASP A 59 -16.89 18.51 -3.14
CA ASP A 59 -15.44 18.36 -3.16
C ASP A 59 -14.76 19.73 -3.21
N VAL A 60 -13.67 19.87 -2.45
CA VAL A 60 -12.83 21.08 -2.37
C VAL A 60 -11.35 20.70 -2.58
N GLN A 61 -10.53 21.70 -2.92
CA GLN A 61 -9.11 21.47 -3.26
C GLN A 61 -8.20 21.28 -2.03
N SER A 62 -8.61 21.83 -0.89
CA SER A 62 -7.86 21.79 0.38
C SER A 62 -8.77 22.08 1.56
N GLU A 63 -8.27 21.84 2.78
CA GLU A 63 -8.97 22.23 4.03
C GLU A 63 -9.28 23.73 4.07
N ALA A 64 -8.28 24.57 3.78
CA ALA A 64 -8.45 26.03 3.72
C ALA A 64 -9.49 26.46 2.66
N HIS A 65 -9.55 25.77 1.53
CA HIS A 65 -10.60 26.00 0.53
C HIS A 65 -11.99 25.63 1.08
N GLY A 66 -12.09 24.50 1.78
CA GLY A 66 -13.33 24.08 2.45
C GLY A 66 -13.82 25.09 3.48
N GLU A 67 -12.93 25.59 4.34
CA GLU A 67 -13.24 26.65 5.31
C GLU A 67 -13.74 27.93 4.64
N LYS A 68 -13.12 28.35 3.53
CA LYS A 68 -13.55 29.51 2.74
C LYS A 68 -14.95 29.32 2.17
N VAL A 69 -15.25 28.16 1.60
CA VAL A 69 -16.57 27.81 1.06
C VAL A 69 -17.61 27.83 2.17
N LEU A 70 -17.33 27.20 3.33
CA LEU A 70 -18.21 27.18 4.49
C LEU A 70 -18.51 28.58 5.03
N ALA A 71 -17.50 29.43 5.15
CA ALA A 71 -17.66 30.82 5.60
C ALA A 71 -18.57 31.61 4.66
N ARG A 72 -18.43 31.43 3.34
CA ARG A 72 -19.31 32.08 2.34
C ARG A 72 -20.76 31.59 2.43
N ILE A 73 -20.96 30.28 2.58
CA ILE A 73 -22.30 29.67 2.75
C ILE A 73 -22.96 30.22 4.05
N ALA A 74 -22.20 30.24 5.15
CA ALA A 74 -22.69 30.76 6.44
C ALA A 74 -23.05 32.26 6.42
N ALA A 75 -22.45 33.03 5.51
CA ALA A 75 -22.75 34.45 5.33
C ALA A 75 -24.05 34.71 4.53
N LEU A 76 -24.65 33.68 3.92
CA LEU A 76 -25.91 33.87 3.20
C LEU A 76 -27.07 34.18 4.16
N PRO A 77 -27.90 35.18 3.86
CA PRO A 77 -29.14 35.44 4.62
C PRO A 77 -30.06 34.21 4.60
N GLU A 78 -30.65 33.88 5.76
CA GLU A 78 -31.60 32.76 5.92
C GLU A 78 -30.99 31.36 5.66
N VAL A 79 -29.67 31.27 5.71
CA VAL A 79 -28.91 29.99 5.70
C VAL A 79 -28.19 29.86 7.03
N LYS A 80 -28.32 28.69 7.65
CA LYS A 80 -27.59 28.33 8.87
C LYS A 80 -26.85 27.03 8.65
N VAL A 81 -25.55 27.03 8.85
CA VAL A 81 -24.75 25.82 8.92
C VAL A 81 -25.00 25.14 10.26
N LEU A 82 -25.60 23.95 10.25
CA LEU A 82 -25.89 23.18 11.46
C LEU A 82 -24.70 22.30 11.85
N SER A 83 -24.07 21.68 10.85
CA SER A 83 -22.84 20.91 11.01
C SER A 83 -22.08 20.85 9.69
N ALA A 84 -20.79 20.73 9.77
CA ALA A 84 -19.91 20.39 8.65
C ALA A 84 -19.07 19.19 9.07
N SER A 85 -18.97 18.19 8.20
CA SER A 85 -18.25 16.95 8.47
C SER A 85 -17.41 16.60 7.26
N ASP A 86 -16.15 16.31 7.48
CA ASP A 86 -15.32 15.67 6.49
C ASP A 86 -15.68 14.17 6.46
N ARG A 87 -16.05 13.66 5.28
CA ARG A 87 -16.44 12.27 5.10
C ARG A 87 -15.30 11.32 5.45
N ILE A 88 -14.05 11.73 5.22
CA ILE A 88 -12.87 10.93 5.57
C ILE A 88 -12.82 10.73 7.09
N PHE A 89 -12.93 11.82 7.87
CA PHE A 89 -12.94 11.72 9.33
C PHE A 89 -14.13 10.93 9.86
N LEU A 90 -15.31 11.05 9.24
CA LEU A 90 -16.48 10.25 9.62
C LEU A 90 -16.25 8.73 9.44
N LEU A 91 -15.57 8.32 8.35
CA LEU A 91 -15.24 6.92 8.11
C LEU A 91 -14.19 6.37 9.09
N HIS A 92 -13.43 7.24 9.73
CA HIS A 92 -12.44 6.87 10.75
C HIS A 92 -12.98 6.93 12.19
N LEU A 93 -14.16 7.52 12.39
CA LEU A 93 -14.73 7.72 13.71
C LEU A 93 -15.00 6.38 14.43
N GLY A 94 -14.32 6.18 15.55
CA GLY A 94 -14.39 4.93 16.32
C GLY A 94 -13.52 3.79 15.78
N GLY A 95 -12.61 4.09 14.84
CA GLY A 95 -11.72 3.11 14.21
C GLY A 95 -12.37 2.35 13.04
N LYS A 96 -11.54 1.62 12.29
CA LYS A 96 -11.95 0.87 11.08
C LYS A 96 -12.02 -0.64 11.28
N ILE A 97 -11.53 -1.15 12.41
CA ILE A 97 -11.48 -2.57 12.73
C ILE A 97 -12.16 -2.87 14.06
N ARG A 98 -12.61 -4.11 14.22
CA ARG A 98 -13.18 -4.61 15.47
C ARG A 98 -12.83 -6.08 15.68
N VAL A 99 -12.77 -6.51 16.94
CA VAL A 99 -12.67 -7.93 17.29
C VAL A 99 -14.09 -8.54 17.34
N GLN A 100 -14.25 -9.72 16.75
CA GLN A 100 -15.52 -10.44 16.74
C GLN A 100 -15.31 -11.92 17.03
N ASN A 101 -16.15 -12.49 17.89
CA ASN A 101 -16.17 -13.92 18.16
C ASN A 101 -16.59 -14.72 16.91
N LYS A 102 -15.99 -15.91 16.71
CA LYS A 102 -16.40 -16.82 15.63
C LYS A 102 -17.77 -17.43 15.86
N PHE A 103 -18.19 -17.58 17.12
CA PHE A 103 -19.50 -18.07 17.53
C PHE A 103 -19.89 -17.47 18.89
N PRO A 104 -21.20 -17.30 19.18
CA PRO A 104 -21.67 -16.78 20.46
C PRO A 104 -21.55 -17.82 21.57
N ILE A 105 -21.30 -17.37 22.82
CA ILE A 105 -21.32 -18.21 24.02
C ILE A 105 -22.71 -18.11 24.65
N THR A 106 -23.57 -19.14 24.45
CA THR A 106 -24.96 -19.10 24.84
C THR A 106 -25.34 -20.07 25.98
N THR A 107 -24.44 -21.00 26.32
CA THR A 107 -24.70 -22.00 27.37
C THR A 107 -23.47 -22.16 28.30
N ARG A 108 -23.74 -22.62 29.54
CA ARG A 108 -22.69 -22.97 30.52
C ARG A 108 -21.78 -24.09 30.00
N ASN A 109 -22.33 -25.04 29.29
CA ASN A 109 -21.56 -26.14 28.71
C ASN A 109 -20.58 -25.61 27.66
N LEU A 110 -21.03 -24.73 26.75
CA LEU A 110 -20.16 -24.12 25.75
C LEU A 110 -19.08 -23.27 26.42
N LEU A 111 -19.42 -22.47 27.43
CA LEU A 111 -18.44 -21.71 28.23
C LEU A 111 -17.37 -22.62 28.83
N SER A 112 -17.78 -23.77 29.42
CA SER A 112 -16.83 -24.74 29.98
C SER A 112 -15.91 -25.36 28.93
N MET A 113 -16.38 -25.58 27.72
CA MET A 113 -15.55 -26.10 26.62
C MET A 113 -14.56 -25.07 26.05
N VAL A 114 -14.99 -23.82 25.88
CA VAL A 114 -14.15 -22.78 25.23
C VAL A 114 -13.26 -22.03 26.19
N TYR A 115 -13.55 -22.08 27.49
CA TYR A 115 -12.79 -21.43 28.56
C TYR A 115 -12.41 -22.44 29.63
N THR A 116 -12.75 -22.22 30.91
CA THR A 116 -12.37 -23.09 32.03
C THR A 116 -13.45 -24.13 32.29
N PRO A 117 -13.11 -25.44 32.39
CA PRO A 117 -11.78 -26.07 32.37
C PRO A 117 -11.31 -26.56 30.97
N GLY A 118 -12.18 -26.58 29.96
CA GLY A 118 -11.94 -27.25 28.69
C GLY A 118 -10.70 -26.75 27.93
N VAL A 119 -10.45 -25.43 27.90
CA VAL A 119 -9.29 -24.83 27.22
C VAL A 119 -7.95 -25.35 27.77
N GLY A 120 -7.89 -25.78 29.03
CA GLY A 120 -6.68 -26.34 29.62
C GLY A 120 -6.12 -27.55 28.87
N ARG A 121 -7.01 -28.40 28.31
CA ARG A 121 -6.60 -29.53 27.47
C ARG A 121 -5.95 -29.09 26.16
N VAL A 122 -6.48 -28.02 25.56
CA VAL A 122 -5.91 -27.43 24.33
C VAL A 122 -4.55 -26.82 24.61
N SER A 123 -4.42 -26.07 25.72
CA SER A 123 -3.15 -25.48 26.15
C SER A 123 -2.06 -26.55 26.40
N GLN A 124 -2.42 -27.66 27.07
CA GLN A 124 -1.52 -28.79 27.27
C GLN A 124 -1.08 -29.45 25.95
N ALA A 125 -2.00 -29.58 25.00
CA ALA A 125 -1.70 -30.13 23.68
C ALA A 125 -0.74 -29.24 22.89
N ILE A 126 -0.91 -27.92 22.96
CA ILE A 126 0.00 -26.93 22.34
C ILE A 126 1.36 -26.93 23.06
N ALA A 127 1.39 -27.02 24.39
CA ALA A 127 2.64 -27.09 25.15
C ALA A 127 3.50 -28.30 24.77
N LYS A 128 2.86 -29.45 24.47
CA LYS A 128 3.53 -30.67 23.98
C LYS A 128 3.99 -30.56 22.54
N ASP A 129 3.26 -29.82 21.71
CA ASP A 129 3.54 -29.66 20.28
C ASP A 129 3.10 -28.24 19.85
N LYS A 130 4.09 -27.34 19.78
CA LYS A 130 3.88 -25.93 19.44
C LYS A 130 3.24 -25.70 18.07
N THR A 131 3.38 -26.66 17.13
CA THR A 131 2.77 -26.56 15.79
C THR A 131 1.23 -26.54 15.85
N LYS A 132 0.66 -27.14 16.89
CA LYS A 132 -0.78 -27.15 17.13
C LYS A 132 -1.38 -25.77 17.41
N ALA A 133 -0.56 -24.78 17.76
CA ALA A 133 -1.01 -23.40 17.91
C ALA A 133 -1.60 -22.86 16.61
N TYR A 134 -1.06 -23.24 15.44
CA TYR A 134 -1.60 -22.84 14.15
C TYR A 134 -3.00 -23.39 13.86
N ALA A 135 -3.34 -24.56 14.42
CA ALA A 135 -4.64 -25.19 14.23
C ALA A 135 -5.68 -24.78 15.28
N PHE A 136 -5.25 -24.63 16.55
CA PHE A 136 -6.16 -24.44 17.68
C PHE A 136 -6.27 -23.00 18.17
N THR A 137 -5.52 -22.07 17.59
CA THR A 137 -5.61 -20.64 17.90
C THR A 137 -5.74 -19.81 16.62
N ASN A 138 -5.90 -18.50 16.76
CA ASN A 138 -5.93 -17.59 15.62
C ASN A 138 -4.55 -17.41 14.96
N LYS A 139 -3.46 -17.94 15.54
CA LYS A 139 -2.09 -17.82 15.03
C LYS A 139 -1.97 -18.18 13.54
N GLY A 140 -2.70 -19.22 13.09
CA GLY A 140 -2.66 -19.67 11.69
C GLY A 140 -3.19 -18.67 10.67
N ASN A 141 -3.89 -17.62 11.12
CA ASN A 141 -4.51 -16.63 10.24
C ASN A 141 -4.26 -15.18 10.69
N THR A 142 -3.26 -14.94 11.54
CA THR A 142 -3.06 -13.62 12.16
C THR A 142 -1.72 -13.01 11.80
N VAL A 143 -1.73 -11.72 11.44
CA VAL A 143 -0.56 -10.90 11.12
C VAL A 143 -0.46 -9.74 12.12
N ALA A 144 0.72 -9.48 12.68
CA ALA A 144 1.01 -8.21 13.34
C ALA A 144 1.47 -7.19 12.30
N VAL A 145 0.82 -6.03 12.26
CA VAL A 145 1.24 -4.87 11.47
C VAL A 145 1.98 -3.94 12.41
N VAL A 146 3.31 -3.96 12.33
CA VAL A 146 4.20 -3.28 13.28
C VAL A 146 4.78 -2.03 12.67
N THR A 147 4.65 -0.91 13.38
CA THR A 147 5.19 0.40 12.99
C THR A 147 5.81 1.11 14.19
N ASP A 148 6.76 2.01 13.93
CA ASP A 148 7.22 3.03 14.87
C ASP A 148 6.74 4.44 14.46
N GLY A 149 5.97 4.56 13.38
CA GLY A 149 5.39 5.80 12.87
C GLY A 149 6.40 6.78 12.29
N SER A 150 7.61 6.34 11.94
CA SER A 150 8.71 7.22 11.54
C SER A 150 8.78 7.53 10.04
N ALA A 151 7.90 6.94 9.22
CA ALA A 151 7.86 7.16 7.76
C ALA A 151 6.44 7.03 7.20
N VAL A 152 5.48 7.69 7.84
CA VAL A 152 4.03 7.54 7.56
C VAL A 152 3.67 8.16 6.21
N LEU A 153 3.26 7.35 5.25
CA LEU A 153 2.71 7.75 3.93
C LEU A 153 3.55 8.82 3.18
N GLY A 154 4.87 8.88 3.40
CA GLY A 154 5.70 9.93 2.82
C GLY A 154 5.64 11.29 3.53
N LEU A 155 4.79 11.43 4.56
CA LEU A 155 4.68 12.64 5.41
C LEU A 155 5.80 12.75 6.45
N GLY A 156 6.63 11.69 6.58
CA GLY A 156 7.71 11.63 7.54
C GLY A 156 7.33 11.06 8.90
N ASP A 157 8.02 11.50 9.94
CA ASP A 157 7.83 11.04 11.32
C ASP A 157 6.62 11.73 11.96
N LEU A 158 5.49 11.04 12.00
CA LEU A 158 4.24 11.50 12.64
C LEU A 158 4.03 10.84 14.01
N GLY A 159 4.83 9.87 14.37
CA GLY A 159 4.70 9.09 15.60
C GLY A 159 3.68 7.96 15.54
N PRO A 160 3.71 7.08 16.57
CA PRO A 160 2.93 5.84 16.58
C PRO A 160 1.42 6.03 16.68
N GLU A 161 0.94 7.06 17.39
CA GLU A 161 -0.49 7.32 17.52
C GLU A 161 -1.12 7.77 16.18
N ALA A 162 -0.43 8.64 15.44
CA ALA A 162 -0.90 9.07 14.13
C ALA A 162 -0.84 7.92 13.11
N ALA A 163 0.20 7.10 13.16
CA ALA A 163 0.34 5.91 12.32
C ALA A 163 -0.78 4.89 12.55
N LEU A 164 -1.42 4.84 13.72
CA LEU A 164 -2.48 3.87 14.02
C LEU A 164 -3.61 3.91 12.99
N ALA A 165 -4.00 5.10 12.52
CA ALA A 165 -5.04 5.22 11.50
C ALA A 165 -4.66 4.50 10.18
N VAL A 166 -3.38 4.58 9.79
CA VAL A 166 -2.86 3.88 8.61
C VAL A 166 -2.79 2.37 8.85
N MET A 167 -2.33 1.94 10.03
CA MET A 167 -2.22 0.53 10.40
C MET A 167 -3.59 -0.15 10.48
N GLU A 168 -4.63 0.54 10.94
CA GLU A 168 -6.02 0.04 10.84
C GLU A 168 -6.47 -0.09 9.38
N GLY A 169 -6.10 0.84 8.51
CA GLY A 169 -6.34 0.73 7.07
C GLY A 169 -5.67 -0.52 6.49
N LYS A 170 -4.39 -0.74 6.83
CA LYS A 170 -3.65 -1.95 6.41
C LYS A 170 -4.33 -3.22 6.93
N ALA A 171 -4.76 -3.25 8.19
CA ALA A 171 -5.47 -4.40 8.78
C ALA A 171 -6.81 -4.66 8.08
N MET A 172 -7.54 -3.61 7.71
CA MET A 172 -8.78 -3.70 6.95
C MET A 172 -8.55 -4.32 5.55
N LEU A 173 -7.50 -3.90 4.84
CA LEU A 173 -7.15 -4.46 3.52
C LEU A 173 -6.73 -5.94 3.63
N PHE A 174 -5.96 -6.33 4.65
CA PHE A 174 -5.67 -7.73 4.93
C PHE A 174 -6.94 -8.57 5.09
N LYS A 175 -7.93 -8.03 5.82
CA LYS A 175 -9.21 -8.73 6.06
C LYS A 175 -10.05 -8.82 4.81
N GLU A 176 -10.25 -7.68 4.12
CA GLU A 176 -11.13 -7.58 2.97
C GLU A 176 -10.65 -8.43 1.79
N PHE A 177 -9.36 -8.36 1.45
CA PHE A 177 -8.85 -9.00 0.25
C PHE A 177 -8.36 -10.43 0.48
N ALA A 178 -7.83 -10.74 1.67
CA ALA A 178 -7.21 -12.04 1.94
C ALA A 178 -7.85 -12.84 3.11
N GLY A 179 -8.85 -12.30 3.77
CA GLY A 179 -9.49 -12.93 4.94
C GLY A 179 -8.56 -13.07 6.15
N ILE A 180 -7.43 -12.36 6.17
CA ILE A 180 -6.43 -12.39 7.24
C ILE A 180 -6.84 -11.45 8.37
N ASP A 181 -6.71 -11.91 9.62
CA ASP A 181 -6.91 -11.10 10.81
C ASP A 181 -5.61 -10.37 11.16
N ALA A 182 -5.54 -9.07 10.89
CA ALA A 182 -4.35 -8.28 11.16
C ALA A 182 -4.55 -7.34 12.36
N TRP A 183 -3.47 -7.15 13.14
CA TRP A 183 -3.48 -6.35 14.35
C TRP A 183 -2.45 -5.23 14.28
N PRO A 184 -2.87 -3.95 14.38
CA PRO A 184 -1.97 -2.82 14.54
C PRO A 184 -1.15 -2.93 15.83
N ILE A 185 0.16 -2.78 15.71
CA ILE A 185 1.12 -2.73 16.81
C ILE A 185 2.00 -1.49 16.61
N CYS A 186 1.61 -0.39 17.24
CA CYS A 186 2.32 0.88 17.15
C CYS A 186 3.28 1.01 18.33
N LEU A 187 4.58 1.18 18.06
CA LEU A 187 5.64 1.18 19.05
C LEU A 187 6.12 2.61 19.31
N ASN A 188 6.12 3.03 20.57
CA ASN A 188 6.63 4.35 20.96
C ASN A 188 8.16 4.29 21.18
N THR A 189 8.88 3.89 20.14
CA THR A 189 10.35 3.88 20.12
C THR A 189 10.85 3.83 18.69
N HIS A 190 11.99 4.47 18.45
CA HIS A 190 12.74 4.39 17.18
C HIS A 190 14.02 3.57 17.31
N ASP A 191 14.31 3.03 18.50
CA ASP A 191 15.49 2.18 18.73
C ASP A 191 15.31 0.82 18.08
N PRO A 192 16.15 0.43 17.10
CA PRO A 192 16.07 -0.88 16.46
C PRO A 192 16.13 -2.06 17.43
N GLU A 193 16.91 -1.94 18.52
CA GLU A 193 17.01 -3.01 19.52
C GLU A 193 15.70 -3.22 20.26
N GLU A 194 15.04 -2.13 20.67
CA GLU A 194 13.75 -2.20 21.33
C GLU A 194 12.66 -2.73 20.42
N ILE A 195 12.63 -2.27 19.16
CA ILE A 195 11.69 -2.77 18.15
C ILE A 195 11.89 -4.28 17.96
N ILE A 196 13.12 -4.73 17.72
CA ILE A 196 13.43 -6.15 17.50
C ILE A 196 13.02 -6.99 18.70
N ARG A 197 13.39 -6.59 19.90
CA ARG A 197 13.05 -7.32 21.15
C ARG A 197 11.53 -7.39 21.35
N THR A 198 10.82 -6.30 21.09
CA THR A 198 9.36 -6.25 21.24
C THR A 198 8.69 -7.19 20.23
N VAL A 199 9.10 -7.14 18.95
CA VAL A 199 8.55 -8.03 17.92
C VAL A 199 8.85 -9.50 18.24
N GLN A 200 10.05 -9.83 18.71
CA GLN A 200 10.41 -11.18 19.16
C GLN A 200 9.52 -11.65 20.33
N ALA A 201 9.23 -10.76 21.28
CA ALA A 201 8.42 -11.09 22.45
C ALA A 201 6.95 -11.37 22.08
N ILE A 202 6.36 -10.65 21.12
CA ILE A 202 4.97 -10.84 20.70
C ILE A 202 4.78 -11.91 19.62
N ALA A 203 5.83 -12.28 18.88
CA ALA A 203 5.79 -13.21 17.75
C ALA A 203 5.08 -14.57 18.04
N PRO A 204 5.11 -15.13 19.27
CA PRO A 204 4.38 -16.37 19.56
C PRO A 204 2.87 -16.29 19.26
N GLY A 205 2.25 -15.10 19.33
CA GLY A 205 0.83 -14.88 19.07
C GLY A 205 0.46 -14.77 17.58
N PHE A 206 1.44 -14.61 16.70
CA PHE A 206 1.21 -14.28 15.30
C PHE A 206 1.73 -15.35 14.34
N GLY A 207 1.07 -15.50 13.20
CA GLY A 207 1.52 -16.36 12.10
C GLY A 207 2.52 -15.69 11.18
N ALA A 208 2.50 -14.36 11.10
CA ALA A 208 3.43 -13.54 10.33
C ALA A 208 3.54 -12.12 10.90
N ILE A 209 4.57 -11.38 10.46
CA ILE A 209 4.81 -9.98 10.82
C ILE A 209 4.91 -9.14 9.54
N ASN A 210 4.08 -8.13 9.43
CA ASN A 210 4.21 -7.05 8.46
C ASN A 210 4.87 -5.85 9.17
N LEU A 211 6.04 -5.44 8.72
CA LEU A 211 6.65 -4.18 9.14
C LEU A 211 6.13 -3.08 8.20
N GLU A 212 5.80 -1.92 8.76
CA GLU A 212 5.15 -0.82 8.02
C GLU A 212 5.65 0.52 8.52
N ASP A 213 5.82 1.49 7.62
CA ASP A 213 6.14 2.89 7.93
C ASP A 213 7.37 3.07 8.85
N ILE A 214 8.35 2.16 8.77
CA ILE A 214 9.63 2.26 9.48
C ILE A 214 10.66 2.88 8.56
N SER A 215 11.27 3.98 8.99
CA SER A 215 12.17 4.77 8.15
C SER A 215 13.46 4.04 7.78
N SER A 216 13.94 4.30 6.55
CA SER A 216 15.27 3.91 6.08
C SER A 216 16.34 4.75 6.81
N PRO A 217 17.51 4.15 7.19
CA PRO A 217 17.97 2.81 6.85
C PRO A 217 17.65 1.72 7.89
N ARG A 218 17.10 2.08 9.06
CA ARG A 218 16.92 1.11 10.15
C ARG A 218 15.93 -0.02 9.81
N CYS A 219 14.94 0.24 8.91
CA CYS A 219 14.01 -0.79 8.46
C CYS A 219 14.74 -2.02 7.86
N PHE A 220 15.84 -1.83 7.15
CA PHE A 220 16.62 -2.93 6.56
C PHE A 220 17.26 -3.81 7.63
N GLU A 221 17.83 -3.21 8.66
CA GLU A 221 18.46 -3.95 9.75
C GLU A 221 17.41 -4.68 10.60
N ILE A 222 16.33 -4.01 10.94
CA ILE A 222 15.22 -4.58 11.71
C ILE A 222 14.67 -5.81 11.00
N GLU A 223 14.28 -5.69 9.72
CA GLU A 223 13.76 -6.82 8.94
C GLU A 223 14.76 -7.98 8.87
N ARG A 224 16.01 -7.71 8.48
CA ARG A 224 17.05 -8.72 8.35
C ARG A 224 17.27 -9.50 9.64
N ARG A 225 17.34 -8.80 10.79
CA ARG A 225 17.57 -9.42 12.09
C ARG A 225 16.37 -10.22 12.58
N LEU A 226 15.16 -9.71 12.39
CA LEU A 226 13.94 -10.44 12.71
C LEU A 226 13.82 -11.71 11.87
N LYS A 227 14.06 -11.66 10.56
CA LYS A 227 14.08 -12.82 9.66
C LYS A 227 15.11 -13.87 10.08
N SER A 228 16.25 -13.46 10.63
CA SER A 228 17.30 -14.38 11.07
C SER A 228 17.02 -15.05 12.44
N THR A 229 16.11 -14.47 13.24
CA THR A 229 15.86 -14.90 14.63
C THR A 229 14.48 -15.50 14.86
N LEU A 230 13.53 -15.21 13.99
CA LEU A 230 12.16 -15.71 14.08
C LEU A 230 11.89 -16.78 13.04
N ASP A 231 11.05 -17.73 13.38
CA ASP A 231 10.67 -18.86 12.54
C ASP A 231 9.23 -18.68 12.00
N ILE A 232 8.88 -17.44 11.62
CA ILE A 232 7.62 -17.05 10.96
C ILE A 232 7.93 -16.03 9.86
N PRO A 233 7.10 -15.92 8.82
CA PRO A 233 7.34 -14.98 7.73
C PRO A 233 7.28 -13.53 8.19
N ILE A 234 8.26 -12.74 7.74
CA ILE A 234 8.39 -11.32 8.03
C ILE A 234 8.63 -10.60 6.72
N MET A 235 7.95 -9.48 6.52
CA MET A 235 8.14 -8.63 5.34
C MET A 235 7.90 -7.16 5.71
N HIS A 236 8.78 -6.28 5.26
CA HIS A 236 8.57 -4.84 5.29
C HIS A 236 7.86 -4.43 3.99
N ASP A 237 6.60 -4.02 4.08
CA ASP A 237 5.76 -3.83 2.90
C ASP A 237 6.20 -2.66 2.04
N ASP A 238 6.62 -1.54 2.64
CA ASP A 238 7.13 -0.37 1.89
C ASP A 238 8.34 -0.71 1.02
N GLN A 239 9.13 -1.71 1.42
CA GLN A 239 10.21 -2.23 0.59
C GLN A 239 9.66 -3.17 -0.49
N HIS A 240 9.08 -4.27 -0.06
CA HIS A 240 8.87 -5.45 -0.91
C HIS A 240 7.53 -5.45 -1.61
N GLY A 241 6.44 -4.95 -0.98
CA GLY A 241 5.14 -4.81 -1.62
C GLY A 241 5.21 -3.87 -2.80
N THR A 242 5.81 -2.69 -2.61
CA THR A 242 6.04 -1.71 -3.67
C THR A 242 6.89 -2.28 -4.81
N ALA A 243 8.00 -2.96 -4.50
CA ALA A 243 8.86 -3.56 -5.52
C ALA A 243 8.14 -4.65 -6.34
N VAL A 244 7.30 -5.48 -5.71
CA VAL A 244 6.50 -6.51 -6.38
C VAL A 244 5.52 -5.89 -7.37
N VAL A 245 4.81 -4.84 -6.98
CA VAL A 245 3.81 -4.18 -7.86
C VAL A 245 4.51 -3.46 -9.01
N ILE A 246 5.63 -2.77 -8.76
CA ILE A 246 6.44 -2.13 -9.80
C ILE A 246 6.94 -3.14 -10.82
N LEU A 247 7.49 -4.29 -10.38
CA LEU A 247 7.96 -5.33 -11.30
C LEU A 247 6.81 -5.91 -12.13
N ALA A 248 5.65 -6.13 -11.53
CA ALA A 248 4.47 -6.62 -12.25
C ALA A 248 4.01 -5.62 -13.33
N ALA A 249 3.88 -4.35 -12.97
CA ALA A 249 3.51 -3.29 -13.90
C ALA A 249 4.54 -3.14 -15.04
N LEU A 250 5.84 -3.16 -14.70
CA LEU A 250 6.92 -3.07 -15.70
C LEU A 250 6.90 -4.26 -16.65
N THR A 251 6.67 -5.49 -16.16
CA THR A 251 6.54 -6.68 -17.01
C THR A 251 5.47 -6.51 -18.08
N ASN A 252 4.31 -6.01 -17.71
CA ASN A 252 3.22 -5.75 -18.64
C ASN A 252 3.50 -4.54 -19.55
N ALA A 253 4.10 -3.47 -19.01
CA ALA A 253 4.51 -2.31 -19.81
C ALA A 253 5.52 -2.67 -20.90
N LEU A 254 6.47 -3.57 -20.60
CA LEU A 254 7.43 -4.09 -21.58
C LEU A 254 6.73 -4.92 -22.67
N THR A 255 5.70 -5.69 -22.31
CA THR A 255 4.89 -6.41 -23.28
C THR A 255 4.16 -5.45 -24.24
N VAL A 256 3.56 -4.36 -23.72
CA VAL A 256 2.86 -3.34 -24.52
C VAL A 256 3.82 -2.60 -25.46
N THR A 257 5.04 -2.28 -24.98
CA THR A 257 6.03 -1.51 -25.76
C THR A 257 6.92 -2.38 -26.64
N GLY A 258 6.85 -3.72 -26.50
CA GLY A 258 7.71 -4.67 -27.23
C GLY A 258 9.17 -4.63 -26.81
N LYS A 259 9.48 -4.07 -25.64
CA LYS A 259 10.83 -4.02 -25.07
C LYS A 259 11.13 -5.25 -24.24
N ARG A 260 12.42 -5.58 -24.01
CA ARG A 260 12.86 -6.75 -23.24
C ARG A 260 13.58 -6.29 -21.97
N MET A 261 13.38 -6.98 -20.86
CA MET A 261 13.96 -6.64 -19.55
C MET A 261 15.48 -6.53 -19.57
N GLU A 262 16.15 -7.40 -20.30
CA GLU A 262 17.61 -7.42 -20.41
C GLU A 262 18.21 -6.27 -21.23
N ASP A 263 17.42 -5.61 -22.11
CA ASP A 263 17.89 -4.62 -23.06
C ASP A 263 17.57 -3.18 -22.61
N ILE A 264 16.63 -2.98 -21.67
CA ILE A 264 16.19 -1.66 -21.24
C ILE A 264 17.15 -0.98 -20.27
N HIS A 265 17.22 0.34 -20.35
CA HIS A 265 17.92 1.22 -19.41
C HIS A 265 16.92 1.80 -18.42
N VAL A 266 17.08 1.47 -17.13
CA VAL A 266 16.18 1.89 -16.05
C VAL A 266 16.88 2.88 -15.13
N VAL A 267 16.21 4.01 -14.88
CA VAL A 267 16.60 5.01 -13.88
C VAL A 267 15.66 4.91 -12.69
N VAL A 268 16.20 4.68 -11.49
CA VAL A 268 15.45 4.70 -10.23
C VAL A 268 15.88 5.92 -9.43
N ASN A 269 14.95 6.83 -9.18
CA ASN A 269 15.21 8.04 -8.40
C ASN A 269 14.63 7.93 -6.99
N GLY A 270 15.50 8.04 -5.98
CA GLY A 270 15.18 7.81 -4.57
C GLY A 270 15.49 6.38 -4.12
N LEU A 271 16.70 6.19 -3.55
CA LEU A 271 17.15 4.88 -3.03
C LEU A 271 16.85 4.71 -1.53
N GLY A 272 15.64 5.08 -1.12
CA GLY A 272 15.08 4.81 0.18
C GLY A 272 14.70 3.34 0.36
N ALA A 273 13.73 3.06 1.23
CA ALA A 273 13.22 1.70 1.48
C ALA A 273 12.70 1.05 0.19
N ALA A 274 11.75 1.68 -0.49
CA ALA A 274 11.15 1.18 -1.72
C ALA A 274 12.16 1.10 -2.88
N GLY A 275 12.92 2.17 -3.13
CA GLY A 275 13.85 2.21 -4.26
C GLY A 275 14.96 1.18 -4.18
N THR A 276 15.51 0.95 -2.98
CA THR A 276 16.52 -0.11 -2.77
C THR A 276 15.95 -1.50 -3.06
N ALA A 277 14.74 -1.78 -2.58
CA ALA A 277 14.07 -3.06 -2.82
C ALA A 277 13.69 -3.23 -4.31
N CYS A 278 13.20 -2.17 -4.95
CA CYS A 278 12.87 -2.15 -6.36
C CYS A 278 14.09 -2.48 -7.23
N CYS A 279 15.22 -1.80 -7.02
CA CYS A 279 16.46 -2.07 -7.73
C CYS A 279 16.90 -3.54 -7.61
N ARG A 280 16.89 -4.09 -6.39
CA ARG A 280 17.26 -5.50 -6.16
C ARG A 280 16.33 -6.46 -6.89
N MET A 281 15.02 -6.21 -6.85
CA MET A 281 14.03 -7.06 -7.49
C MET A 281 14.12 -7.01 -9.01
N LEU A 282 14.34 -5.83 -9.60
CA LEU A 282 14.55 -5.67 -11.05
C LEU A 282 15.81 -6.41 -11.53
N LEU A 283 16.92 -6.31 -10.79
CA LEU A 283 18.15 -7.05 -11.07
C LEU A 283 17.92 -8.57 -10.97
N ALA A 284 17.18 -9.01 -9.95
CA ALA A 284 16.81 -10.44 -9.81
C ALA A 284 15.88 -10.93 -10.93
N ALA A 285 15.11 -10.03 -11.54
CA ALA A 285 14.26 -10.31 -12.70
C ALA A 285 15.00 -10.26 -14.04
N GLY A 286 16.33 -10.00 -14.05
CA GLY A 286 17.18 -10.03 -15.24
C GLY A 286 17.50 -8.67 -15.86
N LEU A 287 17.21 -7.56 -15.16
CA LEU A 287 17.62 -6.23 -15.62
C LEU A 287 19.15 -6.11 -15.66
N SER A 288 19.70 -5.61 -16.77
CA SER A 288 21.14 -5.45 -16.96
C SER A 288 21.65 -4.01 -16.80
N HIS A 289 20.81 -3.02 -17.12
CA HIS A 289 21.20 -1.61 -17.11
C HIS A 289 20.37 -0.80 -16.12
N LEU A 290 20.93 -0.57 -14.94
CA LEU A 290 20.29 0.13 -13.82
C LEU A 290 21.13 1.32 -13.38
N VAL A 291 20.52 2.50 -13.31
CA VAL A 291 21.08 3.71 -12.74
C VAL A 291 20.24 4.15 -11.55
N GLY A 292 20.86 4.32 -10.40
CA GLY A 292 20.20 4.86 -9.22
C GLY A 292 20.57 6.33 -9.01
N CYS A 293 19.60 7.16 -8.65
CA CYS A 293 19.78 8.56 -8.35
C CYS A 293 19.35 8.88 -6.92
N GLU A 294 20.07 9.78 -6.30
CA GLU A 294 19.81 10.41 -5.00
C GLU A 294 19.80 11.94 -5.17
N PRO A 295 19.43 12.75 -4.17
CA PRO A 295 19.42 14.21 -4.31
C PRO A 295 20.73 14.81 -4.80
N ASN A 296 21.86 14.14 -4.53
CA ASN A 296 23.19 14.56 -4.95
C ASN A 296 23.56 14.12 -6.38
N GLY A 297 22.67 13.45 -7.10
CA GLY A 297 22.86 12.94 -8.46
C GLY A 297 22.98 11.43 -8.56
N ILE A 298 23.67 10.98 -9.61
CA ILE A 298 23.85 9.56 -9.93
C ILE A 298 24.74 8.89 -8.89
N VAL A 299 24.28 7.75 -8.37
CA VAL A 299 25.06 6.92 -7.45
C VAL A 299 26.00 6.04 -8.24
N LEU A 300 27.30 6.29 -8.14
CA LEU A 300 28.33 5.57 -8.89
C LEU A 300 28.72 4.25 -8.21
N ARG A 301 29.07 3.28 -9.03
CA ARG A 301 29.70 2.05 -8.58
C ARG A 301 31.06 2.34 -7.94
N GLY A 302 31.23 1.97 -6.66
CA GLY A 302 32.50 2.18 -5.94
C GLY A 302 32.51 3.37 -4.97
N GLU A 303 31.53 4.27 -5.00
CA GLU A 303 31.38 5.34 -3.98
C GLU A 303 30.92 4.81 -2.61
N GLY A 304 30.99 3.51 -2.42
CA GLY A 304 30.44 2.78 -1.28
C GLY A 304 30.97 3.14 0.10
N GLU A 305 32.05 3.91 0.23
CA GLU A 305 32.53 4.33 1.57
C GLU A 305 31.65 5.41 2.20
N GLN A 306 31.01 6.24 1.39
CA GLN A 306 30.08 7.27 1.85
C GLN A 306 28.62 6.81 1.93
N LEU A 307 28.29 5.68 1.29
CA LEU A 307 26.95 5.10 1.31
C LEU A 307 26.76 4.25 2.59
N ARG A 308 25.56 4.31 3.16
CA ARG A 308 25.17 3.44 4.28
C ARG A 308 25.25 1.97 3.85
N SER A 309 25.55 1.07 4.77
CA SER A 309 25.88 -0.35 4.49
C SER A 309 24.87 -1.08 3.58
N CYS A 310 23.57 -0.79 3.70
CA CYS A 310 22.54 -1.37 2.85
C CYS A 310 22.58 -0.95 1.37
N ARG A 311 23.26 0.16 1.04
CA ARG A 311 23.41 0.70 -0.32
C ARG A 311 24.74 0.32 -0.98
N LYS A 312 25.73 -0.12 -0.19
CA LYS A 312 27.03 -0.56 -0.72
C LYS A 312 26.91 -1.71 -1.70
N ASP A 313 26.14 -2.73 -1.32
CA ASP A 313 25.89 -3.90 -2.16
C ASP A 313 25.10 -3.53 -3.42
N LEU A 314 24.14 -2.60 -3.29
CA LEU A 314 23.34 -2.11 -4.41
C LEU A 314 24.20 -1.31 -5.40
N ALA A 315 25.04 -0.39 -4.91
CA ALA A 315 25.95 0.38 -5.75
C ALA A 315 26.90 -0.52 -6.55
N ALA A 316 27.31 -1.66 -5.99
CA ALA A 316 28.13 -2.65 -6.71
C ALA A 316 27.41 -3.32 -7.89
N CYS A 317 26.07 -3.34 -7.89
CA CYS A 317 25.24 -3.94 -8.95
C CYS A 317 24.77 -2.93 -10.01
N MET A 318 25.00 -1.63 -9.82
CA MET A 318 24.64 -0.60 -10.80
C MET A 318 25.56 -0.61 -12.02
N THR A 319 25.11 0.01 -13.11
CA THR A 319 25.84 0.07 -14.38
C THR A 319 27.23 0.71 -14.18
N LYS A 320 28.27 0.04 -14.69
CA LYS A 320 29.67 0.40 -14.42
C LYS A 320 30.10 1.71 -15.05
N ASP A 321 29.60 2.00 -16.22
CA ASP A 321 30.15 3.01 -17.14
C ASP A 321 29.24 4.24 -17.25
N HIS A 322 28.40 4.50 -16.24
CA HIS A 322 27.61 5.73 -16.23
C HIS A 322 28.48 6.88 -15.73
N PRO A 323 28.55 8.00 -16.48
CA PRO A 323 29.31 9.19 -16.02
C PRO A 323 28.67 9.78 -14.77
N GLN A 324 29.47 10.42 -13.93
CA GLN A 324 28.93 11.24 -12.84
C GLN A 324 28.05 12.34 -13.42
N GLY A 325 26.89 12.60 -12.77
CA GLY A 325 25.92 13.55 -13.28
C GLY A 325 24.71 13.72 -12.39
N THR A 326 23.79 14.48 -12.88
CA THR A 326 22.48 14.76 -12.27
C THR A 326 21.44 13.71 -12.69
N LEU A 327 20.23 13.78 -12.11
CA LEU A 327 19.08 13.00 -12.56
C LEU A 327 18.83 13.22 -14.08
N ARG A 328 18.93 14.48 -14.54
CA ARG A 328 18.74 14.82 -15.96
C ARG A 328 19.75 14.12 -16.88
N ASP A 329 20.98 13.93 -16.41
CA ASP A 329 21.99 13.18 -17.17
C ASP A 329 21.67 11.68 -17.21
N ALA A 330 21.12 11.12 -16.13
CA ALA A 330 20.69 9.74 -16.09
C ALA A 330 19.51 9.44 -17.04
N LEU A 331 18.62 10.41 -17.25
CA LEU A 331 17.44 10.24 -18.11
C LEU A 331 17.80 10.18 -19.61
N LYS A 332 18.97 10.64 -20.04
CA LYS A 332 19.37 10.63 -21.46
C LYS A 332 19.40 9.20 -22.01
N GLY A 333 18.44 8.92 -22.89
CA GLY A 333 18.31 7.60 -23.52
C GLY A 333 17.78 6.49 -22.61
N ALA A 334 17.29 6.81 -21.42
CA ALA A 334 16.64 5.84 -20.53
C ALA A 334 15.30 5.39 -21.10
N ASP A 335 15.01 4.09 -21.03
CA ASP A 335 13.73 3.51 -21.45
C ASP A 335 12.66 3.65 -20.37
N VAL A 336 13.07 3.56 -19.11
CA VAL A 336 12.18 3.53 -17.96
C VAL A 336 12.67 4.47 -16.87
N PHE A 337 11.77 5.29 -16.35
CA PHE A 337 11.96 6.06 -15.12
C PHE A 337 11.05 5.53 -14.03
N ILE A 338 11.61 5.31 -12.84
CA ILE A 338 10.87 4.92 -11.64
C ILE A 338 11.20 5.94 -10.53
N GLY A 339 10.24 6.80 -10.23
CA GLY A 339 10.33 7.80 -9.17
C GLY A 339 9.82 7.25 -7.85
N LEU A 340 10.65 7.35 -6.79
CA LEU A 340 10.33 6.90 -5.43
C LEU A 340 10.88 7.91 -4.41
N SER A 341 10.75 9.21 -4.73
CA SER A 341 11.39 10.30 -3.98
C SER A 341 10.38 11.37 -3.55
N VAL A 342 10.40 12.50 -4.23
CA VAL A 342 9.52 13.66 -3.94
C VAL A 342 8.83 14.14 -5.21
N GLY A 343 7.68 14.78 -5.05
CA GLY A 343 6.92 15.29 -6.19
C GLY A 343 7.58 16.46 -6.93
N HIS A 344 7.09 16.71 -8.14
CA HIS A 344 7.44 17.88 -8.97
C HIS A 344 8.92 18.06 -9.28
N ILE A 345 9.65 16.98 -9.53
CA ILE A 345 11.09 17.02 -9.86
C ILE A 345 11.41 16.85 -11.35
N LEU A 346 10.42 16.47 -12.15
CA LEU A 346 10.56 16.29 -13.59
C LEU A 346 9.71 17.29 -14.38
N THR A 347 10.28 17.75 -15.49
CA THR A 347 9.62 18.59 -16.49
C THR A 347 9.34 17.80 -17.78
N ALA A 348 8.60 18.39 -18.73
CA ALA A 348 8.38 17.82 -20.06
C ALA A 348 9.72 17.60 -20.79
N GLU A 349 10.60 18.59 -20.72
CA GLU A 349 11.92 18.55 -21.36
C GLU A 349 12.82 17.45 -20.77
N ASP A 350 12.62 17.08 -19.52
CA ASP A 350 13.33 15.95 -18.90
C ASP A 350 12.85 14.62 -19.46
N LEU A 351 11.53 14.48 -19.65
CA LEU A 351 10.94 13.30 -20.28
C LEU A 351 11.38 13.15 -21.74
N ASP A 352 11.53 14.25 -22.46
CA ASP A 352 11.99 14.25 -23.87
C ASP A 352 13.43 13.81 -24.05
N LEU A 353 14.25 13.80 -23.00
CA LEU A 353 15.60 13.23 -23.03
C LEU A 353 15.60 11.70 -23.04
N MET A 354 14.53 11.06 -22.62
CA MET A 354 14.41 9.62 -22.56
C MET A 354 14.26 8.99 -23.97
N ALA A 355 14.43 7.69 -24.05
CA ALA A 355 14.27 6.94 -25.28
C ALA A 355 12.83 7.01 -25.82
N ALA A 356 12.64 6.61 -27.08
CA ALA A 356 11.30 6.43 -27.65
C ALA A 356 10.50 5.36 -26.88
N ASP A 357 9.17 5.48 -26.91
CA ASP A 357 8.26 4.58 -26.17
C ASP A 357 8.61 4.46 -24.70
N ARG A 358 8.93 5.59 -24.05
CA ARG A 358 9.34 5.68 -22.66
C ARG A 358 8.22 5.30 -21.70
N ILE A 359 8.62 4.64 -20.62
CA ILE A 359 7.75 4.19 -19.53
C ILE A 359 8.10 5.04 -18.29
N VAL A 360 7.10 5.65 -17.65
CA VAL A 360 7.30 6.51 -16.49
C VAL A 360 6.40 6.07 -15.35
N PHE A 361 7.00 5.65 -14.24
CA PHE A 361 6.32 5.34 -12.99
C PHE A 361 6.65 6.41 -11.96
N ALA A 362 5.71 7.33 -11.72
CA ALA A 362 5.86 8.46 -10.81
C ALA A 362 5.10 8.16 -9.50
N MET A 363 5.83 7.65 -8.51
CA MET A 363 5.28 7.02 -7.31
C MET A 363 5.30 7.89 -6.06
N ALA A 364 5.86 9.10 -6.12
CA ALA A 364 5.88 10.01 -4.97
C ALA A 364 4.46 10.36 -4.51
N ASN A 365 4.28 10.47 -3.19
CA ASN A 365 3.03 10.84 -2.54
C ASN A 365 3.23 12.07 -1.65
N PRO A 366 2.24 13.00 -1.57
CA PRO A 366 0.94 12.99 -2.27
C PRO A 366 0.99 13.37 -3.75
N ASP A 367 2.03 14.09 -4.16
CA ASP A 367 2.22 14.56 -5.53
C ASP A 367 3.26 13.70 -6.24
N PRO A 368 2.99 13.25 -7.49
CA PRO A 368 3.96 12.48 -8.26
C PRO A 368 5.13 13.34 -8.75
N GLU A 369 6.23 12.70 -9.14
CA GLU A 369 7.46 13.36 -9.64
C GLU A 369 7.21 14.25 -10.87
N VAL A 370 6.17 13.96 -11.63
CA VAL A 370 5.70 14.74 -12.78
C VAL A 370 4.18 14.76 -12.77
N PRO A 371 3.53 15.91 -13.06
CA PRO A 371 2.08 15.98 -13.17
C PRO A 371 1.56 15.00 -14.23
N PRO A 372 0.53 14.19 -13.93
CA PRO A 372 0.01 13.18 -14.86
C PRO A 372 -0.44 13.75 -16.21
N GLU A 373 -1.04 14.94 -16.21
CA GLU A 373 -1.50 15.63 -17.42
C GLU A 373 -0.34 16.00 -18.34
N LEU A 374 0.82 16.34 -17.76
CA LEU A 374 2.03 16.61 -18.50
C LEU A 374 2.63 15.30 -19.04
N ALA A 375 2.70 14.27 -18.21
CA ALA A 375 3.25 12.97 -18.57
C ALA A 375 2.47 12.29 -19.71
N ALA A 376 1.14 12.41 -19.76
CA ALA A 376 0.27 11.78 -20.74
C ALA A 376 0.62 12.12 -22.22
N SER A 377 1.18 13.30 -22.47
CA SER A 377 1.60 13.73 -23.81
C SER A 377 3.06 13.41 -24.15
N HIS A 378 3.86 13.00 -23.16
CA HIS A 378 5.30 12.78 -23.30
C HIS A 378 5.74 11.34 -23.07
N CYS A 379 4.86 10.46 -22.58
CA CYS A 379 5.18 9.06 -22.27
C CYS A 379 4.32 8.11 -23.09
N ARG A 380 4.85 6.95 -23.43
CA ARG A 380 4.06 5.85 -24.00
C ARG A 380 3.20 5.19 -22.92
N ILE A 381 3.77 4.99 -21.75
CA ILE A 381 3.08 4.43 -20.58
C ILE A 381 3.40 5.30 -19.38
N PHE A 382 2.34 5.70 -18.68
CA PHE A 382 2.43 6.40 -17.38
C PHE A 382 1.71 5.62 -16.31
N ALA A 383 2.30 5.55 -15.12
CA ALA A 383 1.69 4.98 -13.93
C ALA A 383 2.05 5.81 -12.68
N THR A 384 1.16 5.80 -11.70
CA THR A 384 1.32 6.56 -10.45
C THR A 384 0.70 5.81 -9.27
N GLY A 385 1.02 6.22 -8.03
CA GLY A 385 0.37 5.71 -6.82
C GLY A 385 -1.07 6.23 -6.63
N ARG A 386 -1.48 7.25 -7.35
CA ARG A 386 -2.80 7.88 -7.21
C ARG A 386 -3.91 7.00 -7.80
N SER A 387 -5.05 6.95 -7.10
CA SER A 387 -6.22 6.15 -7.50
C SER A 387 -7.12 6.83 -8.54
N ASP A 388 -6.90 8.11 -8.81
CA ASP A 388 -7.67 8.92 -9.75
C ASP A 388 -7.10 8.93 -11.19
N TYR A 389 -6.04 8.12 -11.44
CA TYR A 389 -5.43 7.96 -12.76
C TYR A 389 -5.34 6.48 -13.16
N PRO A 390 -5.26 6.19 -14.47
CA PRO A 390 -4.98 4.83 -14.96
C PRO A 390 -3.66 4.27 -14.40
N ASN A 391 -3.53 2.95 -14.40
CA ASN A 391 -2.33 2.26 -13.96
C ASN A 391 -1.91 2.60 -12.52
N GLN A 392 -2.85 2.56 -11.58
CA GLN A 392 -2.54 2.78 -10.17
C GLN A 392 -1.62 1.69 -9.64
N ILE A 393 -0.36 2.03 -9.33
CA ILE A 393 0.60 1.15 -8.67
C ILE A 393 0.47 1.34 -7.15
N ASN A 394 -0.05 0.32 -6.45
CA ASN A 394 -0.26 0.36 -5.01
C ASN A 394 0.09 -0.99 -4.39
N ASN A 395 0.83 -0.99 -3.26
CA ASN A 395 1.23 -2.20 -2.55
C ASN A 395 0.04 -3.05 -2.03
N ALA A 396 -1.17 -2.47 -1.93
CA ALA A 396 -2.40 -3.20 -1.65
C ALA A 396 -2.69 -4.35 -2.65
N LEU A 397 -2.13 -4.29 -3.86
CA LEU A 397 -2.18 -5.36 -4.84
C LEU A 397 -1.29 -6.56 -4.49
N ALA A 398 -0.27 -6.37 -3.64
CA ALA A 398 0.76 -7.38 -3.38
C ALA A 398 0.64 -8.04 -2.00
N PHE A 399 0.71 -7.24 -0.91
CA PHE A 399 0.89 -7.80 0.43
C PHE A 399 -0.22 -8.78 0.85
N PRO A 400 -1.52 -8.58 0.53
CA PRO A 400 -2.54 -9.52 0.99
C PRO A 400 -2.34 -10.92 0.41
N GLY A 401 -2.02 -11.01 -0.89
CA GLY A 401 -1.76 -12.27 -1.59
C GLY A 401 -0.47 -12.95 -1.14
N ILE A 402 0.59 -12.17 -0.90
CA ILE A 402 1.88 -12.69 -0.42
C ILE A 402 1.72 -13.32 0.97
N PHE A 403 1.12 -12.58 1.93
CA PHE A 403 0.91 -13.10 3.27
C PHE A 403 -0.09 -14.25 3.30
N ARG A 404 -1.14 -14.25 2.46
CA ARG A 404 -2.07 -15.37 2.34
C ARG A 404 -1.33 -16.64 1.89
N GLY A 405 -0.52 -16.54 0.84
CA GLY A 405 0.27 -17.68 0.36
C GLY A 405 1.28 -18.20 1.39
N ALA A 406 1.93 -17.30 2.13
CA ALA A 406 2.87 -17.67 3.19
C ALA A 406 2.17 -18.36 4.39
N LEU A 407 1.01 -17.82 4.83
CA LEU A 407 0.23 -18.40 5.93
C LEU A 407 -0.38 -19.76 5.56
N ASP A 408 -0.86 -19.94 4.32
CA ASP A 408 -1.47 -21.19 3.87
C ASP A 408 -0.55 -22.39 3.97
N VAL A 409 0.75 -22.18 3.77
CA VAL A 409 1.77 -23.21 3.89
C VAL A 409 2.59 -23.12 5.17
N GLN A 410 2.20 -22.22 6.08
CA GLN A 410 2.95 -21.94 7.32
C GLN A 410 4.43 -21.73 7.03
N ALA A 411 4.74 -20.86 6.07
CA ALA A 411 6.10 -20.58 5.66
C ALA A 411 6.94 -20.06 6.85
N ARG A 412 8.25 -20.27 6.77
CA ARG A 412 9.22 -19.74 7.75
C ARG A 412 9.75 -18.37 7.37
N ASP A 413 9.63 -18.05 6.08
CA ASP A 413 10.15 -16.82 5.47
C ASP A 413 9.27 -16.40 4.29
N ILE A 414 9.37 -15.15 3.90
CA ILE A 414 8.99 -14.62 2.59
C ILE A 414 10.31 -14.28 1.90
N ASN A 415 10.77 -15.18 1.00
CA ASN A 415 12.05 -15.04 0.31
C ASN A 415 11.90 -14.42 -1.09
N GLU A 416 13.02 -14.18 -1.78
CA GLU A 416 13.04 -13.55 -3.11
C GLU A 416 12.23 -14.33 -4.15
N ALA A 417 12.33 -15.66 -4.17
CA ALA A 417 11.57 -16.48 -5.10
C ALA A 417 10.05 -16.34 -4.93
N MET A 418 9.57 -16.21 -3.68
CA MET A 418 8.17 -15.98 -3.38
C MET A 418 7.71 -14.59 -3.86
N LYS A 419 8.55 -13.57 -3.72
CA LYS A 419 8.27 -12.20 -4.19
C LYS A 419 8.24 -12.11 -5.72
N LEU A 420 9.19 -12.74 -6.39
CA LEU A 420 9.20 -12.84 -7.86
C LEU A 420 7.97 -13.60 -8.38
N ALA A 421 7.60 -14.71 -7.71
CA ALA A 421 6.39 -15.46 -8.05
C ALA A 421 5.11 -14.61 -7.86
N ALA A 422 5.08 -13.76 -6.82
CA ALA A 422 3.98 -12.82 -6.59
C ALA A 422 3.88 -11.76 -7.71
N ALA A 423 5.01 -11.16 -8.09
CA ALA A 423 5.04 -10.17 -9.18
C ALA A 423 4.58 -10.77 -10.51
N LYS A 424 5.06 -11.98 -10.84
CA LYS A 424 4.64 -12.72 -12.03
C LYS A 424 3.13 -13.02 -12.00
N ALA A 425 2.61 -13.55 -10.90
CA ALA A 425 1.18 -13.86 -10.76
C ALA A 425 0.29 -12.63 -10.87
N LEU A 426 0.75 -11.48 -10.35
CA LEU A 426 0.06 -10.20 -10.47
C LEU A 426 0.04 -9.72 -11.93
N ALA A 427 1.17 -9.75 -12.63
CA ALA A 427 1.24 -9.37 -14.03
C ALA A 427 0.32 -10.25 -14.91
N GLU A 428 0.36 -11.58 -14.71
CA GLU A 428 -0.45 -12.55 -15.44
C GLU A 428 -1.95 -12.52 -15.10
N THR A 429 -2.39 -11.69 -14.14
CA THR A 429 -3.83 -11.49 -13.87
C THR A 429 -4.51 -10.81 -15.06
N ILE A 430 -3.81 -9.93 -15.77
CA ILE A 430 -4.30 -9.33 -17.01
C ILE A 430 -3.93 -10.26 -18.18
N PRO A 431 -4.91 -10.75 -18.95
CA PRO A 431 -4.61 -11.48 -20.19
C PRO A 431 -3.83 -10.62 -21.18
N ALA A 432 -2.84 -11.17 -21.86
CA ALA A 432 -1.99 -10.43 -22.78
C ALA A 432 -2.78 -9.64 -23.86
N ALA A 433 -3.92 -10.16 -24.31
CA ALA A 433 -4.79 -9.51 -25.27
C ALA A 433 -5.56 -8.29 -24.71
N ALA A 434 -5.61 -8.14 -23.38
CA ALA A 434 -6.28 -7.01 -22.72
C ALA A 434 -5.29 -5.91 -22.28
N LEU A 435 -3.99 -6.14 -22.41
CA LEU A 435 -2.97 -5.14 -22.09
C LEU A 435 -3.06 -3.94 -23.05
N SER A 436 -2.96 -2.76 -22.48
CA SER A 436 -2.90 -1.48 -23.20
C SER A 436 -2.02 -0.48 -22.46
N GLU A 437 -1.81 0.69 -23.02
CA GLU A 437 -1.04 1.77 -22.40
C GLU A 437 -1.66 2.23 -21.08
N ASP A 438 -2.99 2.18 -20.98
CA ASP A 438 -3.76 2.58 -19.78
C ASP A 438 -4.15 1.39 -18.89
N TYR A 439 -3.74 0.16 -19.22
CA TYR A 439 -4.09 -1.03 -18.47
C TYR A 439 -2.95 -2.04 -18.41
N ILE A 440 -1.92 -1.74 -17.60
CA ILE A 440 -0.74 -2.59 -17.34
C ILE A 440 -0.77 -3.24 -15.95
N ILE A 441 -1.66 -2.79 -15.07
CA ILE A 441 -1.82 -3.32 -13.71
C ILE A 441 -3.31 -3.49 -13.42
N PRO A 442 -3.76 -4.61 -12.78
CA PRO A 442 -5.18 -4.81 -12.51
C PRO A 442 -5.68 -3.89 -11.40
N SER A 443 -7.00 -3.66 -11.38
CA SER A 443 -7.64 -2.95 -10.28
C SER A 443 -7.49 -3.73 -8.97
N VAL A 444 -7.27 -3.04 -7.84
CA VAL A 444 -7.21 -3.64 -6.51
C VAL A 444 -8.49 -4.41 -6.13
N PHE A 445 -9.61 -4.12 -6.79
CA PHE A 445 -10.90 -4.81 -6.61
C PHE A 445 -11.05 -6.08 -7.44
N ASP A 446 -10.06 -6.44 -8.25
CA ASP A 446 -10.07 -7.71 -9.00
C ASP A 446 -9.89 -8.89 -8.04
N LYS A 447 -10.95 -9.69 -7.92
CA LYS A 447 -11.04 -10.82 -6.98
C LYS A 447 -10.11 -11.99 -7.34
N GLU A 448 -9.53 -12.01 -8.54
CA GLU A 448 -8.63 -13.06 -8.98
C GLU A 448 -7.18 -12.86 -8.49
N ILE A 449 -6.80 -11.63 -8.08
CA ILE A 449 -5.42 -11.29 -7.68
C ILE A 449 -4.95 -12.17 -6.53
N VAL A 450 -5.66 -12.12 -5.39
CA VAL A 450 -5.23 -12.82 -4.17
C VAL A 450 -5.21 -14.33 -4.34
N PRO A 451 -6.23 -15.00 -4.93
CA PRO A 451 -6.19 -16.44 -5.19
C PRO A 451 -5.01 -16.86 -6.09
N ARG A 452 -4.74 -16.13 -7.17
CA ARG A 452 -3.62 -16.42 -8.09
C ARG A 452 -2.28 -16.23 -7.40
N MET A 453 -2.09 -15.08 -6.78
CA MET A 453 -0.85 -14.71 -6.09
C MET A 453 -0.55 -15.66 -4.92
N SER A 454 -1.52 -15.94 -4.05
CA SER A 454 -1.33 -16.82 -2.91
C SER A 454 -0.95 -18.24 -3.33
N LYS A 455 -1.52 -18.75 -4.43
CA LYS A 455 -1.16 -20.04 -5.01
C LYS A 455 0.29 -20.06 -5.52
N ALA A 456 0.71 -19.00 -6.23
CA ALA A 456 2.08 -18.88 -6.76
C ALA A 456 3.11 -18.76 -5.63
N VAL A 457 2.84 -17.91 -4.63
CA VAL A 457 3.68 -17.72 -3.44
C VAL A 457 3.82 -19.02 -2.64
N ALA A 458 2.71 -19.74 -2.42
CA ALA A 458 2.72 -21.03 -1.73
C ALA A 458 3.52 -22.10 -2.50
N ALA A 459 3.46 -22.11 -3.83
CA ALA A 459 4.27 -23.00 -4.66
C ALA A 459 5.76 -22.68 -4.50
N ALA A 460 6.16 -21.42 -4.67
CA ALA A 460 7.54 -20.98 -4.48
C ALA A 460 8.07 -21.25 -3.07
N ALA A 461 7.25 -21.11 -2.04
CA ALA A 461 7.61 -21.46 -0.66
C ALA A 461 7.91 -22.95 -0.50
N ARG A 462 7.17 -23.84 -1.19
CA ARG A 462 7.43 -25.29 -1.19
C ARG A 462 8.70 -25.65 -1.96
N GLU A 463 8.89 -25.06 -3.14
CA GLU A 463 10.06 -25.27 -3.99
C GLU A 463 11.36 -24.84 -3.31
N THR A 464 11.32 -23.73 -2.58
CA THR A 464 12.49 -23.21 -1.83
C THR A 464 12.64 -23.82 -0.42
N GLY A 465 11.76 -24.76 -0.03
CA GLY A 465 11.88 -25.50 1.22
C GLY A 465 11.52 -24.70 2.49
N VAL A 466 10.95 -23.50 2.35
CA VAL A 466 10.53 -22.67 3.51
C VAL A 466 9.13 -22.99 4.02
N ALA A 467 8.34 -23.76 3.27
CA ALA A 467 7.01 -24.21 3.68
C ALA A 467 7.11 -25.35 4.72
N ARG A 468 6.40 -25.20 5.87
CA ARG A 468 6.24 -26.31 6.84
C ARG A 468 5.16 -27.27 6.42
N ARG A 469 4.11 -26.76 5.82
CA ARG A 469 2.94 -27.52 5.43
C ARG A 469 3.03 -27.92 3.97
N ARG A 470 2.99 -29.21 3.70
CA ARG A 470 3.09 -29.79 2.35
C ARG A 470 1.73 -30.00 1.68
N THR A 471 0.64 -30.16 2.47
CA THR A 471 -0.73 -30.44 2.03
C THR A 471 -1.70 -29.31 2.40
N LYS A 472 -2.91 -29.23 1.79
CA LYS A 472 -3.93 -28.24 2.11
C LYS A 472 -4.60 -28.52 3.47
N LEU A 473 -5.19 -27.49 4.11
CA LEU A 473 -5.78 -27.55 5.46
C LEU A 473 -6.92 -28.58 5.60
N GLY A 474 -7.55 -29.06 4.52
CA GLY A 474 -8.62 -30.04 4.54
C GLY A 474 -8.16 -31.49 4.51
N ASP A 475 -6.99 -31.75 3.94
CA ASP A 475 -6.51 -33.13 3.68
C ASP A 475 -6.02 -33.82 4.97
N ASP A 476 -5.54 -33.05 5.95
CA ASP A 476 -5.03 -33.59 7.23
C ASP A 476 -6.14 -33.99 8.21
N PHE A 477 -7.37 -33.51 8.06
CA PHE A 477 -8.52 -33.87 8.91
C PHE A 477 -9.36 -35.02 8.35
N ALA A 478 -9.25 -35.33 7.06
CA ALA A 478 -9.96 -36.43 6.43
C ALA A 478 -9.27 -37.79 6.64
N SER A 479 -8.03 -37.80 7.15
CA SER A 479 -7.19 -39.01 7.33
C SER A 479 -7.02 -39.44 8.81
N ARG A 480 -7.81 -38.89 9.74
CA ARG A 480 -7.77 -39.30 11.15
C ARG A 480 -9.14 -39.68 11.67
#